data_28dc7866bbe2c37fd37680b59fa83931
#
_entry.id   28dc7866bbe2c37fd37680b59fa83931
#
_cell.length_a   1.000
_cell.length_b   1.000
_cell.length_c   1.000
_cell.angle_alpha   90.00
_cell.angle_beta   90.00
_cell.angle_gamma   90.00
#
_symmetry.space_group_name_H-M   'P 1'
#
loop_
_entity.id
_entity.type
_entity.pdbx_description
1 polymer ?
#
loop_
_entity_poly.entity_id
_entity_poly.type
_entity_poly.pdbx_seq_one_letter_code
_entity_poly.pdbx_strand_id
1 'polypeptide(L)'
;KTDYRRFTFRINSEHVIYRKGDVDVIKFGENIYYQHKQNQGVQLGNQYSNDLSNALRAIPLIPVYNENGDFFMYDDLKNFGTSANGILDYTAYASNPMAHMVYNQAGNNKNKNFNLNTAAYLEVQPLKNLIYKGQVSYKQWSSSWRSYLPVYQINNQGDSRDKDQTINNVSLGWNWSLTNTLSYRFDITDLHHFDVLAGTEYSKSRPTYGESVEATGYNSAFGDFTHAYLHNTERKAT
;
A
#
# COMPACT_ATOMS: atom_id res chain seq x y z
N LYS A 1 2.29 17.16 -4.33
CA LYS A 1 3.53 16.53 -4.85
C LYS A 1 3.43 15.02 -4.71
N THR A 2 3.54 14.27 -5.80
CA THR A 2 3.64 12.81 -5.77
C THR A 2 5.06 12.39 -5.41
N ASP A 3 5.20 11.39 -4.55
CA ASP A 3 6.49 10.82 -4.17
C ASP A 3 6.37 9.30 -4.13
N TYR A 4 7.34 8.61 -4.72
CA TYR A 4 7.43 7.16 -4.68
C TYR A 4 8.87 6.76 -4.39
N ARG A 5 9.04 6.00 -3.31
CA ARG A 5 10.34 5.46 -2.91
C ARG A 5 10.21 3.97 -2.67
N ARG A 6 11.13 3.22 -3.23
CA ARG A 6 11.20 1.78 -3.03
C ARG A 6 12.65 1.37 -2.80
N PHE A 7 12.86 0.64 -1.72
CA PHE A 7 14.08 -0.09 -1.47
C PHE A 7 13.79 -1.58 -1.54
N THR A 8 14.64 -2.32 -2.26
CA THR A 8 14.51 -3.76 -2.42
C THR A 8 15.87 -4.39 -2.24
N PHE A 9 15.93 -5.45 -1.43
CA PHE A 9 17.11 -6.23 -1.20
C PHE A 9 16.79 -7.70 -1.41
N ARG A 10 17.65 -8.43 -2.11
CA ARG A 10 17.51 -9.87 -2.34
C ARG A 10 18.86 -10.55 -2.23
N ILE A 11 18.88 -11.65 -1.48
CA ILE A 11 19.97 -12.62 -1.45
C ILE A 11 19.41 -13.98 -1.77
N ASN A 12 20.12 -14.72 -2.62
CA ASN A 12 19.92 -16.14 -2.85
C ASN A 12 21.29 -16.79 -2.74
N SER A 13 21.40 -17.84 -1.96
CA SER A 13 22.61 -18.63 -1.90
C SER A 13 22.30 -20.11 -1.88
N GLU A 14 23.22 -20.91 -2.39
CA GLU A 14 23.21 -22.36 -2.33
C GLU A 14 24.62 -22.85 -1.95
N HIS A 15 24.68 -23.74 -1.01
CA HIS A 15 25.91 -24.31 -0.49
C HIS A 15 25.87 -25.82 -0.55
N VAL A 16 26.89 -26.41 -1.14
CA VAL A 16 27.10 -27.84 -1.07
C VAL A 16 27.77 -28.16 0.25
N ILE A 17 27.05 -28.82 1.15
CA ILE A 17 27.52 -29.21 2.48
C ILE A 17 28.35 -30.46 2.40
N TYR A 18 27.88 -31.41 1.59
CA TYR A 18 28.60 -32.67 1.44
C TYR A 18 28.49 -33.21 -0.01
N ARG A 19 29.64 -33.61 -0.56
CA ARG A 19 29.77 -34.18 -1.90
C ARG A 19 30.45 -35.57 -1.81
N LYS A 20 29.94 -36.51 -2.60
CA LYS A 20 30.52 -37.83 -2.73
C LYS A 20 30.74 -38.17 -4.21
N GLY A 21 31.99 -38.18 -4.65
CA GLY A 21 32.31 -38.23 -6.07
C GLY A 21 31.72 -37.02 -6.82
N ASP A 22 30.98 -37.28 -7.87
CA ASP A 22 30.31 -36.22 -8.67
C ASP A 22 28.90 -35.88 -8.19
N VAL A 23 28.47 -36.44 -7.04
CA VAL A 23 27.12 -36.20 -6.51
C VAL A 23 27.16 -35.24 -5.33
N ASP A 24 26.42 -34.18 -5.41
CA ASP A 24 26.15 -33.25 -4.31
C ASP A 24 25.09 -33.85 -3.39
N VAL A 25 25.55 -34.55 -2.34
CA VAL A 25 24.69 -35.38 -1.49
C VAL A 25 23.84 -34.51 -0.56
N ILE A 26 24.40 -33.40 -0.02
CA ILE A 26 23.70 -32.51 0.87
C ILE A 26 23.92 -31.07 0.39
N LYS A 27 22.83 -30.39 0.10
CA LYS A 27 22.82 -28.97 -0.22
C LYS A 27 21.92 -28.20 0.75
N PHE A 28 22.34 -27.02 1.08
CA PHE A 28 21.56 -26.04 1.81
C PHE A 28 21.39 -24.79 0.94
N GLY A 29 20.18 -24.26 0.87
CA GLY A 29 19.96 -23.00 0.17
C GLY A 29 19.07 -22.09 0.96
N GLU A 30 19.27 -20.82 0.72
CA GLU A 30 18.49 -19.74 1.33
C GLU A 30 18.09 -18.68 0.33
N ASN A 31 16.92 -18.08 0.58
CA ASN A 31 16.40 -16.97 -0.20
C ASN A 31 15.85 -15.92 0.78
N ILE A 32 16.33 -14.72 0.67
CA ILE A 32 15.85 -13.58 1.45
C ILE A 32 15.46 -12.48 0.48
N TYR A 33 14.21 -12.03 0.59
CA TYR A 33 13.69 -10.89 -0.12
C TYR A 33 13.11 -9.89 0.87
N TYR A 34 13.63 -8.69 0.84
CA TYR A 34 13.16 -7.56 1.64
C TYR A 34 12.70 -6.43 0.71
N GLN A 35 11.58 -5.83 1.02
CA GLN A 35 11.09 -4.64 0.35
C GLN A 35 10.52 -3.65 1.35
N HIS A 36 10.97 -2.41 1.23
CA HIS A 36 10.30 -1.26 1.84
C HIS A 36 9.84 -0.31 0.73
N LYS A 37 8.56 0.05 0.77
CA LYS A 37 7.93 0.94 -0.20
C LYS A 37 7.23 2.05 0.54
N GLN A 38 7.44 3.28 0.08
CA GLN A 38 6.71 4.46 0.54
C GLN A 38 6.17 5.17 -0.69
N ASN A 39 4.90 5.54 -0.66
CA ASN A 39 4.30 6.33 -1.72
C ASN A 39 3.33 7.37 -1.16
N GLN A 40 3.29 8.48 -1.85
CA GLN A 40 2.31 9.53 -1.71
C GLN A 40 1.85 9.89 -3.12
N GLY A 41 0.55 9.94 -3.35
CA GLY A 41 0.00 10.19 -4.67
C GLY A 41 -1.11 11.23 -4.64
N VAL A 42 -1.56 11.62 -5.81
CA VAL A 42 -2.80 12.38 -5.98
C VAL A 42 -3.98 11.48 -5.68
N GLN A 43 -5.05 12.06 -5.19
CA GLN A 43 -6.27 11.34 -4.94
C GLN A 43 -7.00 11.07 -6.26
N LEU A 44 -7.22 9.80 -6.55
CA LEU A 44 -7.98 9.33 -7.71
C LEU A 44 -9.26 8.62 -7.25
N GLY A 45 -9.92 9.16 -6.25
CA GLY A 45 -11.08 8.57 -5.61
C GLY A 45 -12.33 8.48 -6.49
N ASN A 46 -13.38 9.14 -6.09
CA ASN A 46 -14.60 9.22 -6.88
C ASN A 46 -14.53 10.38 -7.90
N GLN A 47 -15.58 10.56 -8.71
CA GLN A 47 -15.66 11.61 -9.71
C GLN A 47 -15.66 13.04 -9.15
N TYR A 48 -15.96 13.23 -7.86
CA TYR A 48 -16.08 14.55 -7.22
C TYR A 48 -14.82 14.95 -6.47
N SER A 49 -14.08 13.97 -5.95
CA SER A 49 -12.84 14.19 -5.20
C SER A 49 -11.61 13.58 -5.91
N ASN A 50 -11.52 13.80 -7.21
CA ASN A 50 -10.46 13.30 -8.08
C ASN A 50 -9.71 14.49 -8.67
N ASP A 51 -8.44 14.66 -8.32
CA ASP A 51 -7.61 15.79 -8.75
C ASP A 51 -7.57 15.95 -10.28
N LEU A 52 -7.44 14.85 -11.00
CA LEU A 52 -7.41 14.88 -12.48
C LEU A 52 -8.77 15.29 -13.06
N SER A 53 -9.84 14.70 -12.54
CA SER A 53 -11.20 15.03 -12.97
C SER A 53 -11.55 16.49 -12.68
N ASN A 54 -11.13 17.00 -11.53
CA ASN A 54 -11.34 18.40 -11.15
C ASN A 54 -10.55 19.34 -12.07
N ALA A 55 -9.31 18.98 -12.43
CA ALA A 55 -8.51 19.76 -13.38
C ALA A 55 -9.13 19.79 -14.78
N LEU A 56 -9.68 18.67 -15.26
CA LEU A 56 -10.33 18.60 -16.58
C LEU A 56 -11.67 19.34 -16.64
N ARG A 57 -12.34 19.47 -15.50
CA ARG A 57 -13.64 20.17 -15.37
C ARG A 57 -13.50 21.61 -14.87
N ALA A 58 -12.27 22.05 -14.58
CA ALA A 58 -12.04 23.40 -14.13
C ALA A 58 -12.57 24.41 -15.16
N ILE A 59 -13.35 25.36 -14.67
CA ILE A 59 -13.92 26.43 -15.52
C ILE A 59 -12.81 27.47 -15.78
N PRO A 60 -12.42 27.76 -17.04
CA PRO A 60 -11.28 28.62 -17.33
C PRO A 60 -11.43 30.06 -16.84
N LEU A 61 -12.65 30.50 -16.55
CA LEU A 61 -12.96 31.85 -16.05
C LEU A 61 -12.76 31.99 -14.54
N ILE A 62 -12.63 30.88 -13.81
CA ILE A 62 -12.45 30.89 -12.36
C ILE A 62 -10.96 30.92 -12.07
N PRO A 63 -10.45 31.96 -11.38
CA PRO A 63 -9.03 32.03 -11.05
C PRO A 63 -8.65 31.00 -10.00
N VAL A 64 -7.37 30.65 -9.94
CA VAL A 64 -6.83 29.74 -8.91
C VAL A 64 -6.79 30.42 -7.54
N TYR A 65 -6.50 31.71 -7.51
CA TYR A 65 -6.37 32.53 -6.31
C TYR A 65 -7.33 33.70 -6.37
N ASN A 66 -7.85 34.10 -5.21
CA ASN A 66 -8.62 35.33 -5.05
C ASN A 66 -7.70 36.56 -4.98
N GLU A 67 -8.29 37.73 -4.83
CA GLU A 67 -7.57 39.02 -4.75
C GLU A 67 -6.63 39.12 -3.53
N ASN A 68 -6.89 38.36 -2.49
CA ASN A 68 -6.06 38.31 -1.28
C ASN A 68 -4.87 37.35 -1.42
N GLY A 69 -4.79 36.58 -2.51
CA GLY A 69 -3.77 35.56 -2.72
C GLY A 69 -4.10 34.21 -2.11
N ASP A 70 -5.28 34.02 -1.51
CA ASP A 70 -5.79 32.75 -1.03
C ASP A 70 -6.39 31.94 -2.17
N PHE A 71 -6.55 30.63 -1.97
CA PHE A 71 -7.25 29.81 -2.98
C PHE A 71 -8.68 30.32 -3.18
N PHE A 72 -9.07 30.44 -4.45
CA PHE A 72 -10.42 30.75 -4.83
C PHE A 72 -11.37 29.61 -4.43
N MET A 73 -12.27 29.85 -3.46
CA MET A 73 -13.09 28.84 -2.82
C MET A 73 -14.58 29.09 -3.06
N TYR A 74 -15.43 28.28 -2.45
CA TYR A 74 -16.88 28.38 -2.61
C TYR A 74 -17.44 29.75 -2.19
N ASP A 75 -16.91 30.37 -1.17
CA ASP A 75 -17.40 31.70 -0.73
C ASP A 75 -17.04 32.81 -1.73
N ASP A 76 -15.92 32.71 -2.40
CA ASP A 76 -15.56 33.61 -3.50
C ASP A 76 -16.52 33.41 -4.69
N LEU A 77 -16.95 32.16 -4.98
CA LEU A 77 -17.93 31.86 -6.01
C LEU A 77 -19.28 32.51 -5.78
N LYS A 78 -19.74 32.61 -4.51
CA LYS A 78 -20.99 33.27 -4.15
C LYS A 78 -21.00 34.74 -4.54
N ASN A 79 -19.82 35.33 -4.48
CA ASN A 79 -19.65 36.77 -4.75
C ASN A 79 -19.33 37.07 -6.22
N PHE A 80 -18.93 36.05 -7.00
CA PHE A 80 -18.46 36.19 -8.38
C PHE A 80 -19.59 36.36 -9.41
N GLY A 81 -20.80 36.47 -8.99
CA GLY A 81 -21.93 36.76 -9.87
C GLY A 81 -23.20 36.10 -9.38
N THR A 82 -23.91 36.83 -8.60
CA THR A 82 -25.32 36.57 -8.32
C THR A 82 -26.17 36.91 -9.55
N SER A 83 -25.85 36.30 -10.69
CA SER A 83 -26.73 36.36 -11.82
C SER A 83 -27.88 35.41 -11.57
N ALA A 84 -29.08 35.92 -11.62
CA ALA A 84 -30.34 35.19 -11.59
C ALA A 84 -30.49 34.11 -12.69
N ASN A 85 -29.44 33.82 -13.46
CA ASN A 85 -29.41 33.00 -14.67
C ASN A 85 -28.71 31.64 -14.49
N GLY A 86 -28.67 31.07 -13.30
CA GLY A 86 -28.30 29.66 -13.12
C GLY A 86 -26.82 29.30 -13.29
N ILE A 87 -25.91 30.24 -13.40
CA ILE A 87 -24.46 29.97 -13.44
C ILE A 87 -23.98 29.35 -12.13
N LEU A 88 -24.66 29.63 -11.03
CA LEU A 88 -24.37 29.05 -9.71
C LEU A 88 -24.54 27.52 -9.63
N ASP A 89 -25.44 26.95 -10.41
CA ASP A 89 -25.64 25.48 -10.36
C ASP A 89 -24.46 24.72 -10.98
N TYR A 90 -23.84 25.27 -12.00
CA TYR A 90 -22.61 24.69 -12.58
C TYR A 90 -21.40 24.89 -11.67
N THR A 91 -21.34 25.98 -10.91
CA THR A 91 -20.24 26.27 -10.00
C THR A 91 -20.33 25.50 -8.68
N ALA A 92 -21.53 24.98 -8.34
CA ALA A 92 -21.72 24.14 -7.16
C ALA A 92 -20.82 22.89 -7.17
N TYR A 93 -20.47 22.39 -8.35
CA TYR A 93 -19.59 21.23 -8.55
C TYR A 93 -18.17 21.62 -8.96
N ALA A 94 -17.89 22.88 -9.21
CA ALA A 94 -16.56 23.33 -9.55
C ALA A 94 -15.66 23.27 -8.33
N SER A 95 -14.63 22.46 -8.40
CA SER A 95 -13.57 22.42 -7.41
C SER A 95 -12.33 23.12 -7.94
N ASN A 96 -11.70 23.92 -7.11
CA ASN A 96 -10.37 24.44 -7.39
C ASN A 96 -9.36 23.27 -7.31
N PRO A 97 -8.79 22.78 -8.43
CA PRO A 97 -7.94 21.60 -8.41
C PRO A 97 -6.66 21.80 -7.59
N MET A 98 -6.13 23.03 -7.55
CA MET A 98 -4.95 23.36 -6.76
C MET A 98 -5.25 23.33 -5.27
N ALA A 99 -6.37 23.91 -4.86
CA ALA A 99 -6.82 23.86 -3.46
C ALA A 99 -7.07 22.40 -3.02
N HIS A 100 -7.78 21.63 -3.85
CA HIS A 100 -8.03 20.21 -3.60
C HIS A 100 -6.73 19.42 -3.39
N MET A 101 -5.75 19.58 -4.27
CA MET A 101 -4.45 18.92 -4.15
C MET A 101 -3.72 19.34 -2.87
N VAL A 102 -3.75 20.60 -2.49
CA VAL A 102 -3.05 21.09 -1.30
C VAL A 102 -3.74 20.58 -0.03
N TYR A 103 -5.04 20.69 0.07
CA TYR A 103 -5.76 20.24 1.27
C TYR A 103 -5.75 18.72 1.44
N ASN A 104 -5.91 17.95 0.38
CA ASN A 104 -5.84 16.50 0.46
C ASN A 104 -4.42 15.94 0.68
N GLN A 105 -3.38 16.74 0.43
CA GLN A 105 -2.00 16.35 0.65
C GLN A 105 -1.34 17.02 1.87
N ALA A 106 -2.04 17.96 2.52
CA ALA A 106 -1.50 18.77 3.62
C ALA A 106 -0.96 17.91 4.78
N GLY A 107 -1.55 16.77 5.05
CA GLY A 107 -1.22 15.93 6.19
C GLY A 107 -0.18 14.86 5.92
N ASN A 108 0.69 15.00 4.94
CA ASN A 108 1.67 13.94 4.67
C ASN A 108 1.02 12.55 4.44
N ASN A 109 -0.05 12.51 3.65
CA ASN A 109 -0.76 11.28 3.30
C ASN A 109 0.21 10.26 2.69
N LYS A 110 0.84 9.45 3.53
CA LYS A 110 1.87 8.50 3.13
C LYS A 110 1.42 7.08 3.39
N ASN A 111 1.56 6.28 2.36
CA ASN A 111 1.39 4.85 2.45
C ASN A 111 2.77 4.19 2.52
N LYS A 112 3.00 3.41 3.57
CA LYS A 112 4.23 2.65 3.76
C LYS A 112 3.90 1.17 3.75
N ASN A 113 4.63 0.42 2.95
CA ASN A 113 4.50 -1.03 2.86
C ASN A 113 5.84 -1.69 3.12
N PHE A 114 5.79 -2.75 3.88
CA PHE A 114 6.91 -3.61 4.19
C PHE A 114 6.57 -5.03 3.75
N ASN A 115 7.51 -5.71 3.09
CA ASN A 115 7.42 -7.12 2.77
C ASN A 115 8.75 -7.80 3.04
N LEU A 116 8.69 -8.87 3.80
CA LEU A 116 9.79 -9.80 4.03
C LEU A 116 9.35 -11.19 3.56
N ASN A 117 10.09 -11.78 2.62
CA ASN A 117 9.92 -13.17 2.24
C ASN A 117 11.26 -13.85 2.44
N THR A 118 11.29 -14.93 3.18
CA THR A 118 12.48 -15.71 3.41
C THR A 118 12.15 -17.20 3.29
N ALA A 119 13.07 -17.95 2.73
CA ALA A 119 12.98 -19.40 2.66
C ALA A 119 14.36 -19.99 2.87
N ALA A 120 14.39 -21.14 3.53
CA ALA A 120 15.57 -21.98 3.62
C ALA A 120 15.19 -23.42 3.27
N TYR A 121 16.06 -24.12 2.57
CA TYR A 121 15.83 -25.51 2.22
C TYR A 121 17.08 -26.35 2.45
N LEU A 122 16.83 -27.60 2.76
CA LEU A 122 17.82 -28.67 2.78
C LEU A 122 17.43 -29.68 1.69
N GLU A 123 18.37 -29.96 0.80
CA GLU A 123 18.25 -31.00 -0.23
C GLU A 123 19.21 -32.11 0.12
N VAL A 124 18.71 -33.36 0.12
CA VAL A 124 19.50 -34.55 0.40
C VAL A 124 19.30 -35.55 -0.73
N GLN A 125 20.39 -35.96 -1.35
CA GLN A 125 20.44 -36.98 -2.42
C GLN A 125 21.17 -38.23 -1.94
N PRO A 126 20.49 -39.12 -1.19
CA PRO A 126 21.16 -40.30 -0.62
C PRO A 126 21.53 -41.36 -1.65
N LEU A 127 20.80 -41.41 -2.75
CA LEU A 127 21.03 -42.30 -3.88
C LEU A 127 20.98 -41.51 -5.19
N LYS A 128 21.62 -42.05 -6.23
CA LYS A 128 21.53 -41.44 -7.55
C LYS A 128 20.06 -41.32 -7.96
N ASN A 129 19.67 -40.14 -8.40
CA ASN A 129 18.31 -39.82 -8.87
C ASN A 129 17.20 -39.80 -7.77
N LEU A 130 17.50 -40.05 -6.50
CA LEU A 130 16.56 -39.91 -5.40
C LEU A 130 16.88 -38.63 -4.61
N ILE A 131 15.98 -37.63 -4.66
CA ILE A 131 16.19 -36.33 -4.04
C ILE A 131 15.05 -36.05 -3.06
N TYR A 132 15.42 -35.83 -1.83
CA TYR A 132 14.54 -35.26 -0.81
C TYR A 132 14.86 -33.79 -0.64
N LYS A 133 13.82 -32.94 -0.62
CA LYS A 133 13.95 -31.50 -0.33
C LYS A 133 12.92 -31.08 0.72
N GLY A 134 13.42 -30.61 1.86
CA GLY A 134 12.65 -29.97 2.90
C GLY A 134 12.86 -28.47 2.86
N GLN A 135 11.78 -27.68 2.81
CA GLN A 135 11.83 -26.22 2.74
C GLN A 135 10.94 -25.61 3.80
N VAL A 136 11.47 -24.63 4.51
CA VAL A 136 10.71 -23.72 5.39
C VAL A 136 10.65 -22.36 4.74
N SER A 137 9.46 -21.78 4.66
CA SER A 137 9.27 -20.44 4.12
C SER A 137 8.54 -19.57 5.14
N TYR A 138 8.93 -18.30 5.23
CA TYR A 138 8.28 -17.30 6.06
C TYR A 138 8.04 -16.04 5.26
N LYS A 139 6.82 -15.53 5.33
CA LYS A 139 6.42 -14.28 4.69
C LYS A 139 5.76 -13.39 5.73
N GLN A 140 6.20 -12.14 5.79
CA GLN A 140 5.60 -11.10 6.63
C GLN A 140 5.32 -9.87 5.77
N TRP A 141 4.18 -9.25 5.99
CA TRP A 141 3.85 -7.98 5.36
C TRP A 141 3.22 -7.05 6.39
N SER A 142 3.47 -5.77 6.20
CA SER A 142 2.75 -4.73 6.91
C SER A 142 2.47 -3.56 5.98
N SER A 143 1.36 -2.90 6.20
CA SER A 143 1.08 -1.61 5.58
C SER A 143 0.63 -0.62 6.63
N SER A 144 1.03 0.63 6.47
CA SER A 144 0.53 1.73 7.27
C SER A 144 0.16 2.88 6.35
N TRP A 145 -1.01 3.44 6.57
CA TRP A 145 -1.48 4.62 5.87
C TRP A 145 -1.89 5.67 6.90
N ARG A 146 -1.41 6.87 6.67
CA ARG A 146 -1.68 8.00 7.55
C ARG A 146 -2.18 9.15 6.70
N SER A 147 -3.28 9.75 7.10
CA SER A 147 -3.90 10.90 6.45
C SER A 147 -4.29 11.94 7.47
N TYR A 148 -4.06 13.19 7.13
CA TYR A 148 -4.64 14.35 7.79
C TYR A 148 -5.40 15.17 6.74
N LEU A 149 -6.60 15.55 7.05
CA LEU A 149 -7.47 16.36 6.21
C LEU A 149 -7.93 17.57 7.03
N PRO A 150 -7.52 18.79 6.67
CA PRO A 150 -7.93 20.00 7.37
C PRO A 150 -9.40 20.35 7.08
N VAL A 151 -9.92 21.34 7.77
CA VAL A 151 -11.19 21.99 7.44
C VAL A 151 -11.03 22.77 6.14
N TYR A 152 -11.94 22.58 5.20
CA TYR A 152 -11.99 23.36 3.97
C TYR A 152 -13.38 23.30 3.32
N GLN A 153 -13.67 24.29 2.49
CA GLN A 153 -14.88 24.31 1.67
C GLN A 153 -14.54 24.78 0.25
N ILE A 154 -14.25 23.84 -0.63
CA ILE A 154 -13.93 24.13 -2.03
C ILE A 154 -15.20 24.28 -2.85
N ASN A 155 -16.22 23.43 -2.59
CA ASN A 155 -17.56 23.54 -3.16
C ASN A 155 -18.60 23.12 -2.12
N ASN A 156 -19.90 23.16 -2.49
CA ASN A 156 -20.99 22.76 -1.58
C ASN A 156 -21.55 21.36 -1.85
N GLN A 157 -20.94 20.57 -2.74
CA GLN A 157 -21.47 19.30 -3.22
C GLN A 157 -20.58 18.09 -2.88
N GLY A 158 -19.77 18.19 -1.84
CA GLY A 158 -19.02 17.05 -1.35
C GLY A 158 -17.49 17.21 -1.38
N ASP A 159 -16.99 18.33 -1.91
CA ASP A 159 -15.59 18.70 -1.76
C ASP A 159 -15.47 19.81 -0.69
N SER A 160 -15.95 19.44 0.48
CA SER A 160 -15.94 20.30 1.67
C SER A 160 -15.77 19.43 2.92
N ARG A 161 -15.24 20.04 3.96
CA ARG A 161 -15.05 19.40 5.25
C ARG A 161 -15.23 20.44 6.36
N ASP A 162 -16.20 20.21 7.20
CA ASP A 162 -16.54 21.08 8.33
C ASP A 162 -15.72 20.80 9.60
N LYS A 163 -15.09 19.62 9.64
CA LYS A 163 -14.22 19.19 10.74
C LYS A 163 -12.95 18.60 10.18
N ASP A 164 -11.85 18.91 10.79
CA ASP A 164 -10.60 18.25 10.49
C ASP A 164 -10.64 16.75 10.86
N GLN A 165 -9.89 15.95 10.14
CA GLN A 165 -9.89 14.51 10.29
C GLN A 165 -8.47 13.97 10.21
N THR A 166 -8.15 13.08 11.12
CA THR A 166 -6.93 12.28 11.09
C THR A 166 -7.29 10.80 11.02
N ILE A 167 -6.67 10.09 10.10
CA ILE A 167 -6.84 8.65 9.96
C ILE A 167 -5.45 8.01 10.04
N ASN A 168 -5.33 6.97 10.84
CA ASN A 168 -4.14 6.14 10.91
C ASN A 168 -4.54 4.67 10.82
N ASN A 169 -4.16 4.02 9.72
CA ASN A 169 -4.42 2.62 9.48
C ASN A 169 -3.11 1.85 9.51
N VAL A 170 -3.08 0.76 10.26
CA VAL A 170 -1.96 -0.17 10.30
C VAL A 170 -2.51 -1.57 10.08
N SER A 171 -1.88 -2.32 9.20
CA SER A 171 -2.19 -3.74 9.01
C SER A 171 -0.91 -4.57 8.99
N LEU A 172 -1.00 -5.76 9.57
CA LEU A 172 0.11 -6.69 9.73
C LEU A 172 -0.38 -8.11 9.47
N GLY A 173 0.35 -8.88 8.70
CA GLY A 173 0.08 -10.29 8.48
C GLY A 173 1.37 -11.08 8.30
N TRP A 174 1.27 -12.39 8.52
CA TRP A 174 2.36 -13.32 8.26
C TRP A 174 1.82 -14.69 7.82
N ASN A 175 2.67 -15.39 7.12
CA ASN A 175 2.46 -16.79 6.74
C ASN A 175 3.79 -17.53 6.88
N TRP A 176 3.76 -18.77 7.34
CA TRP A 176 4.86 -19.67 7.20
C TRP A 176 4.38 -21.01 6.61
N SER A 177 5.26 -21.68 5.90
CA SER A 177 4.99 -22.99 5.34
C SER A 177 6.19 -23.91 5.48
N LEU A 178 5.88 -25.19 5.63
CA LEU A 178 6.85 -26.31 5.57
C LEU A 178 6.44 -27.18 4.39
N THR A 179 7.33 -27.32 3.42
CA THR A 179 7.12 -28.13 2.22
C THR A 179 8.16 -29.23 2.20
N ASN A 180 7.73 -30.46 2.00
CA ASN A 180 8.61 -31.59 1.81
C ASN A 180 8.31 -32.24 0.47
N THR A 181 9.34 -32.53 -0.30
CA THR A 181 9.21 -33.22 -1.59
C THR A 181 10.23 -34.35 -1.68
N LEU A 182 9.80 -35.45 -2.28
CA LEU A 182 10.64 -36.60 -2.62
C LEU A 182 10.48 -36.85 -4.10
N SER A 183 11.56 -36.75 -4.85
CA SER A 183 11.58 -37.03 -6.28
C SER A 183 12.51 -38.23 -6.59
N TYR A 184 12.07 -39.08 -7.50
CA TYR A 184 12.84 -40.19 -7.96
C TYR A 184 12.74 -40.34 -9.48
N ARG A 185 13.91 -40.39 -10.15
CA ARG A 185 14.03 -40.60 -11.58
C ARG A 185 14.58 -41.98 -11.86
N PHE A 186 13.92 -42.71 -12.74
CA PHE A 186 14.38 -44.02 -13.16
C PHE A 186 13.95 -44.30 -14.60
N ASP A 187 14.74 -45.14 -15.25
CA ASP A 187 14.49 -45.59 -16.59
C ASP A 187 14.17 -47.09 -16.55
N ILE A 188 13.09 -47.52 -17.22
CA ILE A 188 12.74 -48.92 -17.35
C ILE A 188 13.40 -49.49 -18.62
N THR A 189 13.45 -48.67 -19.69
CA THR A 189 14.13 -48.98 -20.95
C THR A 189 14.73 -47.70 -21.50
N ASP A 190 15.54 -47.81 -22.56
CA ASP A 190 16.07 -46.62 -23.25
C ASP A 190 14.99 -45.67 -23.83
N LEU A 191 13.74 -46.18 -23.90
CA LEU A 191 12.59 -45.40 -24.44
C LEU A 191 11.64 -44.92 -23.36
N HIS A 192 11.73 -45.44 -22.13
CA HIS A 192 10.77 -45.11 -21.05
C HIS A 192 11.48 -44.54 -19.84
N HIS A 193 11.34 -43.22 -19.68
CA HIS A 193 11.90 -42.45 -18.59
C HIS A 193 10.77 -42.02 -17.67
N PHE A 194 10.94 -42.20 -16.35
CA PHE A 194 9.95 -41.84 -15.34
C PHE A 194 10.54 -40.86 -14.35
N ASP A 195 9.74 -39.82 -14.02
CA ASP A 195 10.00 -38.87 -12.96
C ASP A 195 8.80 -38.88 -12.02
N VAL A 196 8.96 -39.36 -10.81
CA VAL A 196 7.92 -39.49 -9.82
C VAL A 196 8.20 -38.49 -8.70
N LEU A 197 7.21 -37.65 -8.37
CA LEU A 197 7.27 -36.67 -7.30
C LEU A 197 6.15 -36.94 -6.29
N ALA A 198 6.50 -37.03 -5.02
CA ALA A 198 5.57 -36.99 -3.90
C ALA A 198 5.88 -35.78 -3.00
N GLY A 199 4.85 -35.13 -2.49
CA GLY A 199 5.07 -33.97 -1.64
C GLY A 199 4.00 -33.77 -0.60
N THR A 200 4.38 -33.07 0.47
CA THR A 200 3.48 -32.60 1.52
C THR A 200 3.75 -31.14 1.80
N GLU A 201 2.71 -30.40 2.07
CA GLU A 201 2.80 -29.01 2.51
C GLU A 201 1.95 -28.79 3.74
N TYR A 202 2.53 -28.12 4.73
CA TYR A 202 1.82 -27.59 5.88
C TYR A 202 2.02 -26.08 5.92
N SER A 203 0.94 -25.32 6.03
CA SER A 203 1.03 -23.86 6.13
C SER A 203 0.14 -23.33 7.24
N LYS A 204 0.59 -22.24 7.85
CA LYS A 204 -0.17 -21.49 8.83
C LYS A 204 -0.01 -20.01 8.56
N SER A 205 -1.14 -19.33 8.47
CA SER A 205 -1.20 -17.88 8.30
C SER A 205 -1.91 -17.23 9.48
N ARG A 206 -1.48 -16.03 9.81
CA ARG A 206 -2.29 -15.13 10.60
C ARG A 206 -3.09 -14.28 9.62
N PRO A 207 -4.43 -14.21 9.76
CA PRO A 207 -5.23 -13.22 9.04
C PRO A 207 -4.64 -11.83 9.26
N THR A 208 -4.76 -10.98 8.27
CA THR A 208 -4.29 -9.61 8.39
C THR A 208 -4.97 -8.96 9.59
N TYR A 209 -4.18 -8.60 10.59
CA TYR A 209 -4.63 -7.78 11.69
C TYR A 209 -4.52 -6.32 11.28
N GLY A 210 -5.61 -5.57 11.38
CA GLY A 210 -5.63 -4.16 11.07
C GLY A 210 -6.19 -3.36 12.26
N GLU A 211 -5.61 -2.21 12.51
CA GLU A 211 -6.14 -1.20 13.41
C GLU A 211 -6.32 0.11 12.64
N SER A 212 -7.51 0.66 12.70
CA SER A 212 -7.84 1.97 12.16
C SER A 212 -8.22 2.89 13.30
N VAL A 213 -7.55 4.02 13.40
CA VAL A 213 -7.88 5.08 14.33
C VAL A 213 -8.26 6.30 13.52
N GLU A 214 -9.46 6.79 13.74
CA GLU A 214 -9.99 8.01 13.16
C GLU A 214 -10.31 9.00 14.27
N ALA A 215 -9.89 10.25 14.10
CA ALA A 215 -10.21 11.35 15.00
C ALA A 215 -10.66 12.55 14.20
N THR A 216 -11.68 13.25 14.69
CA THR A 216 -12.27 14.41 14.06
C THR A 216 -12.50 15.53 15.04
N GLY A 217 -12.52 16.78 14.56
CA GLY A 217 -12.93 17.94 15.35
C GLY A 217 -11.93 18.36 16.41
N TYR A 218 -10.64 18.20 16.17
CA TYR A 218 -9.60 18.74 17.03
C TYR A 218 -8.98 19.99 16.40
N ASN A 219 -8.50 20.86 17.26
CA ASN A 219 -7.84 22.07 16.80
C ASN A 219 -6.42 21.75 16.36
N SER A 220 -6.21 21.66 15.06
CA SER A 220 -4.90 21.40 14.47
C SER A 220 -4.20 22.70 14.07
N ALA A 221 -3.93 23.57 15.03
CA ALA A 221 -3.16 24.79 14.76
C ALA A 221 -1.79 24.50 14.09
N PHE A 222 -1.31 23.27 14.20
CA PHE A 222 -0.04 22.81 13.64
C PHE A 222 -0.18 22.02 12.35
N GLY A 223 -1.39 21.68 11.90
CA GLY A 223 -1.65 21.04 10.63
C GLY A 223 -1.03 19.64 10.45
N ASP A 224 -0.62 19.00 11.53
CA ASP A 224 -0.01 17.67 11.46
C ASP A 224 -0.54 16.72 12.54
N PHE A 225 -0.36 15.43 12.28
CA PHE A 225 -0.77 14.34 13.17
C PHE A 225 -0.02 14.34 14.51
N THR A 226 1.18 14.87 14.56
CA THR A 226 2.09 14.77 15.70
C THR A 226 1.61 15.64 16.86
N HIS A 227 0.88 16.71 16.56
CA HIS A 227 0.40 17.70 17.50
C HIS A 227 -1.13 17.64 17.72
N ALA A 228 -1.79 16.64 17.14
CA ALA A 228 -3.22 16.48 17.27
C ALA A 228 -3.60 15.95 18.66
N TYR A 229 -4.25 16.77 19.45
CA TYR A 229 -4.94 16.36 20.67
C TYR A 229 -6.29 15.78 20.28
N LEU A 230 -6.42 14.46 20.42
CA LEU A 230 -7.59 13.71 19.99
C LEU A 230 -8.74 13.90 20.99
N HIS A 231 -9.74 14.69 20.62
CA HIS A 231 -10.92 14.87 21.46
C HIS A 231 -12.02 13.83 21.20
N ASN A 232 -12.14 13.30 20.01
CA ASN A 232 -13.10 12.22 19.69
C ASN A 232 -12.42 11.17 18.84
N THR A 233 -12.05 10.05 19.45
CA THR A 233 -11.46 8.92 18.75
C THR A 233 -12.48 7.78 18.61
N GLU A 234 -12.80 7.41 17.40
CA GLU A 234 -13.39 6.11 17.11
C GLU A 234 -12.29 5.10 16.78
N ARG A 235 -12.20 4.02 17.56
CA ARG A 235 -11.35 2.88 17.23
C ARG A 235 -12.19 1.82 16.55
N LYS A 236 -11.84 1.49 15.32
CA LYS A 236 -12.40 0.34 14.62
C LYS A 236 -11.29 -0.69 14.47
N ALA A 237 -11.40 -1.79 15.20
CA ALA A 237 -10.60 -2.99 14.98
C ALA A 237 -11.31 -3.86 13.94
N THR A 238 -10.63 -4.22 12.86
CA THR A 238 -11.12 -5.16 11.82
C THR A 238 -10.25 -6.40 11.77
#